data_bd5f7baf11c1c1c675f130dff10ccc85
#
_entry.id   bd5f7baf11c1c1c675f130dff10ccc85
#
_cell.length_a   1.000
_cell.length_b   1.000
_cell.length_c   1.000
_cell.angle_alpha   90.00
_cell.angle_beta   90.00
_cell.angle_gamma   90.00
#
_symmetry.space_group_name_H-M   'P 1'
#
loop_
_entity.id
_entity.type
_entity.pdbx_description
1 polymer ?
#
loop_
_entity_poly.entity_id
_entity_poly.type
_entity_poly.pdbx_seq_one_letter_code
_entity_poly.pdbx_strand_id
1 'polypeptide(L)'
;MARRRNGYPLKIERSYYRGLAKLIREWQKIAFRVADAQLRHYLINGTKMLTDADNSRNPEWTNYVQQTLNLMSVDMENTVTDQILHDMTMRFVYAVNQFSANKTRVHQANVQMKMGPYALNPLRDNAKLREYTWGKILENTNLIKTMQGRYIDQLKGDIYRIVNDGGGLTDISHAISNRTGMALRHADLIATDQTGKILAQIDAYRNKQAGSTRYIWRSMEDKRVRLKHRELDGKEFKYDDPNGGDNGQLPGEPIRCRCYQEAVD
;
A
#
# COMPACT_ATOMS: atom_id res chain seq x y z
N MET A 1 17.78 -21.63 -18.05
CA MET A 1 16.68 -21.32 -17.10
C MET A 1 17.21 -20.31 -16.09
N ALA A 2 16.71 -19.08 -16.09
CA ALA A 2 17.11 -18.08 -15.11
C ALA A 2 16.71 -18.58 -13.70
N ARG A 3 17.68 -18.65 -12.80
CA ARG A 3 17.46 -19.01 -11.39
C ARG A 3 16.48 -17.99 -10.81
N ARG A 4 15.28 -18.40 -10.38
CA ARG A 4 14.33 -17.53 -9.68
C ARG A 4 15.07 -16.92 -8.48
N ARG A 5 15.32 -15.63 -8.51
CA ARG A 5 15.92 -14.92 -7.37
C ARG A 5 14.89 -14.84 -6.24
N ASN A 6 15.15 -15.56 -5.14
CA ASN A 6 14.21 -15.67 -4.00
C ASN A 6 14.46 -14.61 -2.91
N GLY A 7 15.21 -13.55 -3.21
CA GLY A 7 15.60 -12.53 -2.22
C GLY A 7 14.52 -11.48 -1.91
N TYR A 8 13.39 -11.48 -2.64
CA TYR A 8 12.27 -10.55 -2.45
C TYR A 8 10.95 -11.31 -2.22
N PRO A 9 10.11 -10.92 -1.24
CA PRO A 9 8.92 -11.68 -0.83
C PRO A 9 7.67 -11.38 -1.65
N LEU A 10 7.68 -11.68 -2.96
CA LEU A 10 6.56 -11.43 -3.89
C LEU A 10 5.22 -12.01 -3.42
N LYS A 11 5.21 -13.13 -2.72
CA LYS A 11 3.98 -13.73 -2.20
C LYS A 11 3.37 -12.86 -1.09
N ILE A 12 4.20 -12.26 -0.25
CA ILE A 12 3.78 -11.40 0.85
C ILE A 12 3.25 -10.07 0.27
N GLU A 13 3.97 -9.45 -0.66
CA GLU A 13 3.53 -8.26 -1.41
C GLU A 13 2.13 -8.48 -2.01
N ARG A 14 1.96 -9.58 -2.76
CA ARG A 14 0.69 -9.91 -3.41
C ARG A 14 -0.43 -10.21 -2.40
N SER A 15 -0.10 -10.81 -1.27
CA SER A 15 -1.08 -11.08 -0.21
C SER A 15 -1.56 -9.78 0.42
N TYR A 16 -0.64 -8.86 0.70
CA TYR A 16 -0.97 -7.54 1.22
C TYR A 16 -1.81 -6.73 0.24
N TYR A 17 -1.40 -6.67 -1.04
CA TYR A 17 -2.20 -6.04 -2.09
C TYR A 17 -3.63 -6.61 -2.17
N ARG A 18 -3.79 -7.95 -2.11
CA ARG A 18 -5.13 -8.56 -2.12
C ARG A 18 -5.98 -8.15 -0.93
N GLY A 19 -5.37 -8.00 0.26
CA GLY A 19 -6.04 -7.46 1.44
C GLY A 19 -6.55 -6.03 1.20
N LEU A 20 -5.67 -5.14 0.72
CA LEU A 20 -6.03 -3.76 0.36
C LEU A 20 -7.12 -3.71 -0.73
N ALA A 21 -6.99 -4.52 -1.77
CA ALA A 21 -7.97 -4.58 -2.85
C ALA A 21 -9.35 -5.07 -2.38
N LYS A 22 -9.39 -5.96 -1.38
CA LYS A 22 -10.66 -6.39 -0.76
C LYS A 22 -11.36 -5.22 -0.07
N LEU A 23 -10.63 -4.43 0.74
CA LEU A 23 -11.18 -3.25 1.40
C LEU A 23 -11.74 -2.24 0.38
N ILE A 24 -10.98 -1.93 -0.68
CA ILE A 24 -11.40 -0.99 -1.71
C ILE A 24 -12.67 -1.47 -2.43
N ARG A 25 -12.80 -2.76 -2.68
CA ARG A 25 -14.02 -3.33 -3.28
C ARG A 25 -15.21 -3.28 -2.35
N GLU A 26 -15.02 -3.39 -1.03
CA GLU A 26 -16.11 -3.18 -0.07
C GLU A 26 -16.54 -1.71 -0.08
N TRP A 27 -15.62 -0.74 -0.13
CA TRP A 27 -15.97 0.68 -0.29
C TRP A 27 -16.76 0.92 -1.59
N GLN A 28 -16.35 0.29 -2.69
CA GLN A 28 -17.06 0.36 -3.96
C GLN A 28 -18.51 -0.16 -3.83
N LYS A 29 -18.70 -1.32 -3.20
CA LYS A 29 -20.03 -1.90 -2.99
C LYS A 29 -20.92 -0.99 -2.16
N ILE A 30 -20.38 -0.40 -1.09
CA ILE A 30 -21.10 0.56 -0.25
C ILE A 30 -21.49 1.78 -1.10
N ALA A 31 -20.54 2.34 -1.87
CA ALA A 31 -20.82 3.49 -2.73
C ALA A 31 -21.97 3.21 -3.71
N PHE A 32 -21.92 2.08 -4.40
CA PHE A 32 -23.02 1.68 -5.32
C PHE A 32 -24.35 1.51 -4.59
N ARG A 33 -24.36 0.77 -3.48
CA ARG A 33 -25.57 0.50 -2.70
C ARG A 33 -26.21 1.80 -2.21
N VAL A 34 -25.43 2.69 -1.61
CA VAL A 34 -25.94 3.95 -1.06
C VAL A 34 -26.37 4.90 -2.16
N ALA A 35 -25.59 5.02 -3.25
CA ALA A 35 -25.97 5.86 -4.39
C ALA A 35 -27.27 5.36 -5.03
N ASP A 36 -27.40 4.06 -5.25
CA ASP A 36 -28.61 3.46 -5.83
C ASP A 36 -29.83 3.65 -4.92
N ALA A 37 -29.70 3.34 -3.64
CA ALA A 37 -30.82 3.42 -2.68
C ALA A 37 -31.31 4.84 -2.44
N GLN A 38 -30.39 5.80 -2.38
CA GLN A 38 -30.73 7.17 -1.99
C GLN A 38 -30.91 8.11 -3.19
N LEU A 39 -30.05 8.02 -4.22
CA LEU A 39 -30.06 8.97 -5.32
C LEU A 39 -30.93 8.54 -6.52
N ARG A 40 -31.25 7.25 -6.65
CA ARG A 40 -32.04 6.75 -7.78
C ARG A 40 -33.35 7.51 -7.95
N HIS A 41 -34.14 7.64 -6.88
CA HIS A 41 -35.44 8.32 -6.93
C HIS A 41 -35.32 9.80 -7.32
N TYR A 42 -34.30 10.46 -6.80
CA TYR A 42 -34.03 11.86 -7.08
C TYR A 42 -33.59 12.11 -8.53
N LEU A 43 -32.69 11.27 -9.05
CA LEU A 43 -32.09 11.43 -10.37
C LEU A 43 -33.01 10.93 -11.51
N ILE A 44 -33.96 10.04 -11.24
CA ILE A 44 -34.95 9.62 -12.23
C ILE A 44 -36.08 10.64 -12.34
N ASN A 45 -36.51 11.23 -11.22
CA ASN A 45 -37.59 12.20 -11.16
C ASN A 45 -37.14 13.65 -11.32
N GLY A 46 -35.86 13.91 -11.15
CA GLY A 46 -35.22 15.22 -11.32
C GLY A 46 -34.73 15.42 -12.75
N THR A 47 -35.62 15.83 -13.63
CA THR A 47 -35.23 16.40 -14.91
C THR A 47 -34.29 17.58 -14.68
N LYS A 48 -33.14 17.56 -15.35
CA LYS A 48 -32.23 18.68 -15.61
C LYS A 48 -32.41 19.91 -14.69
N MET A 49 -31.69 19.96 -13.58
CA MET A 49 -31.80 21.01 -12.58
C MET A 49 -31.44 22.43 -13.06
N LEU A 50 -30.97 22.61 -14.28
CA LEU A 50 -30.44 23.90 -14.76
C LEU A 50 -30.78 24.26 -16.21
N THR A 51 -31.88 23.76 -16.82
CA THR A 51 -32.16 24.11 -18.23
C THR A 51 -33.24 25.14 -18.44
N ASP A 52 -33.96 25.58 -17.43
CA ASP A 52 -34.90 26.67 -17.60
C ASP A 52 -34.87 27.67 -16.46
N ALA A 53 -35.05 28.94 -16.81
CA ALA A 53 -35.01 30.13 -15.98
C ALA A 53 -36.11 30.20 -14.91
N ASP A 54 -36.52 29.11 -14.34
CA ASP A 54 -37.42 29.08 -13.21
C ASP A 54 -36.63 29.11 -11.91
N ASN A 55 -36.78 30.20 -11.19
CA ASN A 55 -36.08 30.51 -9.93
C ASN A 55 -36.50 29.63 -8.73
N SER A 56 -37.21 28.54 -8.95
CA SER A 56 -37.52 27.54 -7.93
C SER A 56 -36.40 26.53 -7.78
N ARG A 57 -35.17 26.99 -7.44
CA ARG A 57 -34.14 26.09 -6.91
C ARG A 57 -34.73 25.40 -5.70
N ASN A 58 -35.04 24.11 -5.81
CA ASN A 58 -35.36 23.34 -4.63
C ASN A 58 -34.08 23.23 -3.78
N PRO A 59 -33.90 24.00 -2.69
CA PRO A 59 -32.68 23.99 -1.88
C PRO A 59 -32.49 22.65 -1.18
N GLU A 60 -33.47 21.75 -1.26
CA GLU A 60 -33.43 20.45 -0.58
C GLU A 60 -32.50 19.46 -1.24
N TRP A 61 -32.25 19.53 -2.56
CA TRP A 61 -31.38 18.55 -3.24
C TRP A 61 -29.95 18.57 -2.73
N THR A 62 -29.38 19.74 -2.45
CA THR A 62 -28.02 19.88 -1.92
C THR A 62 -27.90 19.20 -0.56
N ASN A 63 -28.89 19.42 0.31
CA ASN A 63 -28.95 18.78 1.62
C ASN A 63 -29.11 17.27 1.49
N TYR A 64 -29.96 16.83 0.55
CA TYR A 64 -30.17 15.40 0.31
C TYR A 64 -28.93 14.68 -0.21
N VAL A 65 -28.24 15.26 -1.19
CA VAL A 65 -26.95 14.72 -1.67
C VAL A 65 -25.92 14.72 -0.55
N GLN A 66 -25.85 15.80 0.25
CA GLN A 66 -24.94 15.87 1.40
C GLN A 66 -25.22 14.76 2.43
N GLN A 67 -26.48 14.52 2.77
CA GLN A 67 -26.88 13.44 3.68
C GLN A 67 -26.49 12.07 3.12
N THR A 68 -26.74 11.84 1.83
CA THR A 68 -26.37 10.60 1.13
C THR A 68 -24.86 10.37 1.19
N LEU A 69 -24.07 11.40 0.92
CA LEU A 69 -22.61 11.32 0.97
C LEU A 69 -22.05 11.12 2.38
N ASN A 70 -22.71 11.69 3.38
CA ASN A 70 -22.38 11.45 4.79
C ASN A 70 -22.70 10.01 5.19
N LEU A 71 -23.86 9.49 4.82
CA LEU A 71 -24.23 8.08 5.06
C LEU A 71 -23.22 7.14 4.41
N MET A 72 -22.85 7.40 3.15
CA MET A 72 -21.83 6.62 2.43
C MET A 72 -20.50 6.61 3.18
N SER A 73 -20.05 7.76 3.70
CA SER A 73 -18.81 7.88 4.48
C SER A 73 -18.86 7.06 5.75
N VAL A 74 -19.93 7.22 6.53
CA VAL A 74 -20.14 6.49 7.80
C VAL A 74 -20.19 4.98 7.56
N ASP A 75 -20.89 4.53 6.53
CA ASP A 75 -20.96 3.11 6.17
C ASP A 75 -19.57 2.55 5.80
N MET A 76 -18.76 3.31 5.06
CA MET A 76 -17.40 2.90 4.69
C MET A 76 -16.50 2.84 5.92
N GLU A 77 -16.56 3.83 6.82
CA GLU A 77 -15.77 3.87 8.05
C GLU A 77 -16.12 2.71 8.97
N ASN A 78 -17.41 2.42 9.15
CA ASN A 78 -17.89 1.33 10.00
C ASN A 78 -17.52 -0.07 9.48
N THR A 79 -17.32 -0.22 8.16
CA THR A 79 -16.96 -1.52 7.56
C THR A 79 -15.50 -1.88 7.79
N VAL A 80 -14.64 -0.89 8.03
CA VAL A 80 -13.19 -1.07 8.17
C VAL A 80 -12.74 -0.50 9.51
N THR A 81 -12.91 -1.29 10.56
CA THR A 81 -12.52 -0.90 11.92
C THR A 81 -11.00 -0.83 12.08
N ASP A 82 -10.54 -0.03 13.04
CA ASP A 82 -9.12 0.08 13.40
C ASP A 82 -8.50 -1.27 13.71
N GLN A 83 -9.25 -2.18 14.33
CA GLN A 83 -8.79 -3.53 14.63
C GLN A 83 -8.51 -4.34 13.35
N ILE A 84 -9.41 -4.28 12.35
CA ILE A 84 -9.22 -4.96 11.06
C ILE A 84 -7.96 -4.45 10.36
N LEU A 85 -7.75 -3.12 10.36
CA LEU A 85 -6.57 -2.51 9.75
C LEU A 85 -5.30 -2.91 10.49
N HIS A 86 -5.32 -2.84 11.80
CA HIS A 86 -4.19 -3.23 12.65
C HIS A 86 -3.80 -4.70 12.42
N ASP A 87 -4.76 -5.62 12.46
CA ASP A 87 -4.50 -7.04 12.25
C ASP A 87 -3.93 -7.34 10.86
N MET A 88 -4.43 -6.66 9.84
CA MET A 88 -3.93 -6.82 8.46
C MET A 88 -2.50 -6.31 8.33
N THR A 89 -2.20 -5.12 8.85
CA THR A 89 -0.87 -4.50 8.77
C THR A 89 0.14 -5.24 9.65
N MET A 90 -0.28 -5.71 10.83
CA MET A 90 0.54 -6.53 11.69
C MET A 90 0.95 -7.84 11.01
N ARG A 91 0.00 -8.58 10.42
CA ARG A 91 0.30 -9.81 9.66
C ARG A 91 1.27 -9.55 8.52
N PHE A 92 1.09 -8.46 7.80
CA PHE A 92 1.97 -8.07 6.69
C PHE A 92 3.40 -7.80 7.18
N VAL A 93 3.58 -6.91 8.15
CA VAL A 93 4.91 -6.51 8.66
C VAL A 93 5.62 -7.71 9.28
N TYR A 94 4.91 -8.54 10.06
CA TYR A 94 5.48 -9.75 10.62
C TYR A 94 5.89 -10.77 9.56
N ALA A 95 5.12 -10.91 8.48
CA ALA A 95 5.48 -11.81 7.39
C ALA A 95 6.76 -11.36 6.67
N VAL A 96 6.95 -10.05 6.43
CA VAL A 96 8.20 -9.51 5.86
C VAL A 96 9.36 -9.74 6.82
N ASN A 97 9.17 -9.49 8.11
CA ASN A 97 10.19 -9.72 9.13
C ASN A 97 10.61 -11.19 9.22
N GLN A 98 9.66 -12.12 9.18
CA GLN A 98 9.94 -13.57 9.17
C GLN A 98 10.65 -14.02 7.89
N PHE A 99 10.26 -13.45 6.74
CA PHE A 99 10.96 -13.70 5.48
C PHE A 99 12.42 -13.30 5.57
N SER A 100 12.72 -12.11 6.06
CA SER A 100 14.09 -11.63 6.28
C SER A 100 14.86 -12.55 7.26
N ALA A 101 14.22 -12.95 8.38
CA ALA A 101 14.87 -13.85 9.35
C ALA A 101 15.24 -15.21 8.73
N ASN A 102 14.35 -15.78 7.93
CA ASN A 102 14.60 -17.05 7.25
C ASN A 102 15.72 -16.93 6.21
N LYS A 103 15.73 -15.82 5.45
CA LYS A 103 16.77 -15.52 4.46
C LYS A 103 18.14 -15.46 5.14
N THR A 104 18.26 -14.72 6.24
CA THR A 104 19.54 -14.61 6.97
C THR A 104 19.97 -15.96 7.54
N ARG A 105 19.05 -16.76 8.08
CA ARG A 105 19.36 -18.11 8.60
C ARG A 105 19.89 -19.03 7.50
N VAL A 106 19.27 -19.03 6.32
CA VAL A 106 19.75 -19.83 5.17
C VAL A 106 21.12 -19.37 4.71
N HIS A 107 21.37 -18.05 4.65
CA HIS A 107 22.67 -17.50 4.31
C HIS A 107 23.74 -17.96 5.29
N GLN A 108 23.51 -17.82 6.59
CA GLN A 108 24.43 -18.30 7.65
C GLN A 108 24.75 -19.77 7.51
N ALA A 109 23.75 -20.62 7.28
CA ALA A 109 23.96 -22.06 7.12
C ALA A 109 24.82 -22.41 5.89
N ASN A 110 24.64 -21.66 4.80
CA ASN A 110 25.35 -21.91 3.55
C ASN A 110 26.82 -21.45 3.59
N VAL A 111 27.12 -20.40 4.33
CA VAL A 111 28.49 -19.79 4.35
C VAL A 111 29.30 -20.28 5.53
N GLN A 112 28.73 -21.09 6.43
CA GLN A 112 29.38 -21.56 7.67
C GLN A 112 29.98 -20.43 8.51
N MET A 113 29.37 -19.26 8.48
CA MET A 113 29.86 -18.09 9.19
C MET A 113 29.85 -18.32 10.69
N LYS A 114 30.96 -18.05 11.34
CA LYS A 114 31.06 -17.93 12.81
C LYS A 114 30.44 -16.63 13.26
N MET A 115 29.15 -16.51 13.08
CA MET A 115 28.40 -15.38 13.62
C MET A 115 28.13 -15.59 15.09
N GLY A 116 28.24 -14.54 15.86
CA GLY A 116 27.82 -14.52 17.27
C GLY A 116 26.36 -14.99 17.44
N PRO A 117 25.89 -15.17 18.68
CA PRO A 117 24.56 -15.68 18.95
C PRO A 117 23.53 -14.84 18.21
N TYR A 118 22.93 -15.43 17.17
CA TYR A 118 21.96 -14.78 16.32
C TYR A 118 20.57 -14.94 16.93
N ALA A 119 19.91 -13.85 17.21
CA ALA A 119 18.55 -13.87 17.71
C ALA A 119 17.61 -14.54 16.71
N LEU A 120 17.19 -15.77 16.98
CA LEU A 120 16.28 -16.55 16.14
C LEU A 120 14.90 -15.89 16.01
N ASN A 121 14.52 -15.08 17.00
CA ASN A 121 13.30 -14.29 17.01
C ASN A 121 13.62 -12.82 17.36
N PRO A 122 13.98 -12.00 16.36
CA PRO A 122 14.39 -10.62 16.58
C PRO A 122 13.28 -9.74 17.20
N LEU A 123 12.01 -10.10 17.01
CA LEU A 123 10.89 -9.39 17.65
C LEU A 123 10.83 -9.64 19.17
N ARG A 124 11.26 -10.82 19.60
CA ARG A 124 11.24 -11.18 21.03
C ARG A 124 12.46 -10.65 21.75
N ASP A 125 13.62 -10.75 21.13
CA ASP A 125 14.91 -10.56 21.79
C ASP A 125 15.58 -9.21 21.46
N ASN A 126 15.06 -8.46 20.47
CA ASN A 126 15.66 -7.21 19.99
C ASN A 126 14.69 -6.03 20.07
N ALA A 127 14.92 -5.14 21.06
CA ALA A 127 14.08 -3.99 21.30
C ALA A 127 13.97 -3.03 20.10
N LYS A 128 15.11 -2.75 19.41
CA LYS A 128 15.14 -1.84 18.26
C LYS A 128 14.31 -2.37 17.08
N LEU A 129 14.41 -3.67 16.82
CA LEU A 129 13.65 -4.27 15.72
C LEU A 129 12.15 -4.37 16.05
N ARG A 130 11.79 -4.58 17.33
CA ARG A 130 10.39 -4.53 17.77
C ARG A 130 9.82 -3.13 17.59
N GLU A 131 10.54 -2.10 18.03
CA GLU A 131 10.14 -0.70 17.87
C GLU A 131 9.94 -0.34 16.39
N TYR A 132 10.90 -0.70 15.55
CA TYR A 132 10.82 -0.48 14.11
C TYR A 132 9.60 -1.16 13.48
N THR A 133 9.36 -2.43 13.79
CA THR A 133 8.22 -3.17 13.25
C THR A 133 6.89 -2.61 13.74
N TRP A 134 6.81 -2.19 14.98
CA TRP A 134 5.64 -1.50 15.53
C TRP A 134 5.37 -0.19 14.80
N GLY A 135 6.39 0.65 14.62
CA GLY A 135 6.29 1.88 13.82
C GLY A 135 5.79 1.63 12.39
N LYS A 136 6.24 0.54 11.75
CA LYS A 136 5.77 0.14 10.41
C LYS A 136 4.34 -0.36 10.37
N ILE A 137 3.85 -0.99 11.43
CA ILE A 137 2.43 -1.35 11.56
C ILE A 137 1.58 -0.08 11.62
N LEU A 138 1.93 0.88 12.46
CA LEU A 138 1.22 2.16 12.58
C LEU A 138 1.26 2.97 11.28
N GLU A 139 2.43 3.06 10.63
CA GLU A 139 2.60 3.74 9.33
C GLU A 139 1.66 3.13 8.29
N ASN A 140 1.64 1.81 8.14
CA ASN A 140 0.79 1.15 7.16
C ASN A 140 -0.71 1.29 7.48
N THR A 141 -1.09 1.26 8.76
CA THR A 141 -2.47 1.54 9.18
C THR A 141 -2.89 2.95 8.76
N ASN A 142 -2.04 3.96 8.98
CA ASN A 142 -2.31 5.33 8.59
C ASN A 142 -2.36 5.53 7.07
N LEU A 143 -1.52 4.82 6.30
CA LEU A 143 -1.58 4.84 4.83
C LEU A 143 -2.92 4.35 4.31
N ILE A 144 -3.49 3.30 4.92
CA ILE A 144 -4.80 2.77 4.52
C ILE A 144 -5.92 3.76 4.87
N LYS A 145 -5.90 4.34 6.08
CA LYS A 145 -6.86 5.38 6.48
C LYS A 145 -6.82 6.59 5.55
N THR A 146 -5.62 7.04 5.21
CA THR A 146 -5.43 8.14 4.25
C THR A 146 -5.97 7.78 2.86
N MET A 147 -5.77 6.54 2.41
CA MET A 147 -6.31 6.07 1.13
C MET A 147 -7.84 6.04 1.14
N GLN A 148 -8.46 5.60 2.25
CA GLN A 148 -9.91 5.61 2.43
C GLN A 148 -10.48 7.04 2.41
N GLY A 149 -9.91 7.94 3.19
CA GLY A 149 -10.34 9.35 3.22
C GLY A 149 -10.25 9.99 1.84
N ARG A 150 -9.13 9.82 1.13
CA ARG A 150 -8.99 10.32 -0.24
C ARG A 150 -10.01 9.73 -1.21
N TYR A 151 -10.31 8.44 -1.11
CA TYR A 151 -11.34 7.79 -1.93
C TYR A 151 -12.71 8.45 -1.70
N ILE A 152 -13.09 8.63 -0.44
CA ILE A 152 -14.37 9.24 -0.04
C ILE A 152 -14.44 10.69 -0.53
N ASP A 153 -13.43 11.51 -0.25
CA ASP A 153 -13.43 12.95 -0.60
C ASP A 153 -13.48 13.18 -2.11
N GLN A 154 -12.70 12.41 -2.86
CA GLN A 154 -12.70 12.50 -4.31
C GLN A 154 -14.05 12.05 -4.92
N LEU A 155 -14.63 10.98 -4.38
CA LEU A 155 -15.95 10.50 -4.81
C LEU A 155 -17.05 11.51 -4.50
N LYS A 156 -17.03 12.12 -3.31
CA LYS A 156 -17.94 13.22 -2.96
C LYS A 156 -17.86 14.36 -3.98
N GLY A 157 -16.65 14.82 -4.30
CA GLY A 157 -16.44 15.87 -5.29
C GLY A 157 -16.95 15.52 -6.69
N ASP A 158 -16.78 14.26 -7.12
CA ASP A 158 -17.30 13.81 -8.41
C ASP A 158 -18.83 13.78 -8.42
N ILE A 159 -19.45 13.23 -7.38
CA ILE A 159 -20.92 13.14 -7.29
C ILE A 159 -21.54 14.55 -7.27
N TYR A 160 -20.98 15.49 -6.50
CA TYR A 160 -21.46 16.89 -6.54
C TYR A 160 -21.37 17.50 -7.93
N ARG A 161 -20.26 17.30 -8.64
CA ARG A 161 -20.09 17.82 -9.99
C ARG A 161 -21.08 17.18 -10.95
N ILE A 162 -21.24 15.87 -10.93
CA ILE A 162 -22.18 15.12 -11.77
C ILE A 162 -23.61 15.62 -11.56
N VAL A 163 -24.05 15.78 -10.33
CA VAL A 163 -25.39 16.25 -10.02
C VAL A 163 -25.58 17.70 -10.44
N ASN A 164 -24.59 18.58 -10.20
CA ASN A 164 -24.63 19.97 -10.67
C ASN A 164 -24.73 20.09 -12.19
N ASP A 165 -24.02 19.22 -12.91
CA ASP A 165 -24.01 19.21 -14.38
C ASP A 165 -25.23 18.48 -14.98
N GLY A 166 -26.19 18.04 -14.15
CA GLY A 166 -27.39 17.32 -14.57
C GLY A 166 -27.16 15.87 -14.97
N GLY A 167 -26.03 15.28 -14.54
CA GLY A 167 -25.73 13.87 -14.74
C GLY A 167 -26.60 12.95 -13.90
N GLY A 168 -26.73 11.69 -14.36
CA GLY A 168 -27.59 10.68 -13.77
C GLY A 168 -26.84 9.61 -12.97
N LEU A 169 -27.59 8.60 -12.52
CA LEU A 169 -27.05 7.48 -11.75
C LEU A 169 -25.98 6.68 -12.52
N THR A 170 -26.08 6.62 -13.85
CA THR A 170 -25.06 5.99 -14.70
C THR A 170 -23.71 6.70 -14.59
N ASP A 171 -23.73 8.04 -14.61
CA ASP A 171 -22.51 8.85 -14.49
C ASP A 171 -21.87 8.69 -13.11
N ILE A 172 -22.69 8.63 -12.06
CA ILE A 172 -22.24 8.32 -10.69
C ILE A 172 -21.62 6.92 -10.63
N SER A 173 -22.21 5.93 -11.28
CA SER A 173 -21.69 4.56 -11.33
C SER A 173 -20.31 4.52 -12.04
N HIS A 174 -20.15 5.28 -13.13
CA HIS A 174 -18.86 5.44 -13.80
C HIS A 174 -17.82 6.11 -12.90
N ALA A 175 -18.19 7.16 -12.17
CA ALA A 175 -17.30 7.83 -11.22
C ALA A 175 -16.84 6.88 -10.11
N ILE A 176 -17.76 6.12 -9.50
CA ILE A 176 -17.42 5.11 -8.48
C ILE A 176 -16.43 4.09 -9.05
N SER A 177 -16.67 3.57 -10.26
CA SER A 177 -15.80 2.59 -10.91
C SER A 177 -14.41 3.17 -11.18
N ASN A 178 -14.32 4.39 -11.67
CA ASN A 178 -13.09 5.09 -11.96
C ASN A 178 -12.26 5.34 -10.67
N ARG A 179 -12.90 5.84 -9.61
CA ARG A 179 -12.22 6.07 -8.31
C ARG A 179 -11.73 4.77 -7.71
N THR A 180 -12.52 3.69 -7.80
CA THR A 180 -12.09 2.36 -7.39
C THR A 180 -10.85 1.90 -8.15
N GLY A 181 -10.81 2.06 -9.47
CA GLY A 181 -9.65 1.73 -10.29
C GLY A 181 -8.39 2.53 -9.91
N MET A 182 -8.54 3.81 -9.56
CA MET A 182 -7.44 4.65 -9.05
C MET A 182 -6.95 4.18 -7.69
N ALA A 183 -7.86 3.86 -6.76
CA ALA A 183 -7.53 3.34 -5.44
C ALA A 183 -6.80 1.99 -5.52
N LEU A 184 -7.22 1.09 -6.40
CA LEU A 184 -6.54 -0.19 -6.64
C LEU A 184 -5.10 -0.02 -7.16
N ARG A 185 -4.86 0.92 -8.07
CA ARG A 185 -3.50 1.25 -8.53
C ARG A 185 -2.63 1.82 -7.41
N HIS A 186 -3.23 2.65 -6.54
CA HIS A 186 -2.52 3.19 -5.38
C HIS A 186 -2.21 2.11 -4.34
N ALA A 187 -3.11 1.16 -4.12
CA ALA A 187 -2.88 0.01 -3.26
C ALA A 187 -1.74 -0.90 -3.76
N ASP A 188 -1.61 -1.10 -5.09
CA ASP A 188 -0.47 -1.81 -5.69
C ASP A 188 0.86 -1.09 -5.43
N LEU A 189 0.85 0.24 -5.53
CA LEU A 189 2.01 1.06 -5.16
C LEU A 189 2.37 0.89 -3.69
N ILE A 190 1.42 1.03 -2.77
CA ILE A 190 1.63 0.87 -1.33
C ILE A 190 2.21 -0.52 -1.02
N ALA A 191 1.60 -1.57 -1.55
CA ALA A 191 2.03 -2.94 -1.28
C ALA A 191 3.49 -3.19 -1.72
N THR A 192 3.85 -2.75 -2.93
CA THR A 192 5.22 -2.89 -3.45
C THR A 192 6.21 -2.04 -2.65
N ASP A 193 5.87 -0.77 -2.42
CA ASP A 193 6.75 0.21 -1.78
C ASP A 193 7.04 -0.17 -0.32
N GLN A 194 6.01 -0.49 0.43
CA GLN A 194 6.16 -0.87 1.84
C GLN A 194 6.86 -2.23 1.99
N THR A 195 6.61 -3.20 1.12
CA THR A 195 7.33 -4.47 1.14
C THR A 195 8.84 -4.25 0.92
N GLY A 196 9.21 -3.44 -0.08
CA GLY A 196 10.61 -3.13 -0.39
C GLY A 196 11.31 -2.41 0.75
N LYS A 197 10.72 -1.32 1.25
CA LYS A 197 11.29 -0.50 2.33
C LYS A 197 11.47 -1.28 3.64
N ILE A 198 10.45 -2.02 4.06
CA ILE A 198 10.52 -2.81 5.30
C ILE A 198 11.59 -3.89 5.18
N LEU A 199 11.63 -4.61 4.05
CA LEU A 199 12.64 -5.64 3.81
C LEU A 199 14.06 -5.04 3.82
N ALA A 200 14.27 -3.92 3.11
CA ALA A 200 15.57 -3.26 3.01
C ALA A 200 16.15 -2.90 4.38
N GLN A 201 15.32 -2.27 5.21
CA GLN A 201 15.74 -1.82 6.54
C GLN A 201 15.97 -2.98 7.51
N ILE A 202 15.11 -4.00 7.50
CA ILE A 202 15.24 -5.17 8.37
C ILE A 202 16.47 -6.01 7.95
N ASP A 203 16.68 -6.21 6.65
CA ASP A 203 17.85 -6.94 6.14
C ASP A 203 19.14 -6.21 6.47
N ALA A 204 19.22 -4.89 6.25
CA ALA A 204 20.40 -4.09 6.60
C ALA A 204 20.71 -4.17 8.10
N TYR A 205 19.67 -4.05 8.93
CA TYR A 205 19.84 -4.17 10.37
C TYR A 205 20.43 -5.55 10.75
N ARG A 206 19.86 -6.64 10.24
CA ARG A 206 20.33 -8.00 10.53
C ARG A 206 21.72 -8.26 10.02
N ASN A 207 22.02 -7.84 8.79
CA ASN A 207 23.33 -8.03 8.19
C ASN A 207 24.41 -7.29 8.98
N LYS A 208 24.14 -6.05 9.43
CA LYS A 208 25.04 -5.29 10.30
C LYS A 208 25.23 -5.98 11.68
N GLN A 209 24.16 -6.49 12.28
CA GLN A 209 24.25 -7.24 13.54
C GLN A 209 25.05 -8.55 13.36
N ALA A 210 25.04 -9.10 12.18
CA ALA A 210 25.81 -10.26 11.79
C ALA A 210 27.30 -9.95 11.43
N GLY A 211 27.71 -8.67 11.52
CA GLY A 211 29.07 -8.23 11.25
C GLY A 211 29.33 -7.83 9.80
N SER A 212 28.35 -7.93 8.89
CA SER A 212 28.53 -7.50 7.51
C SER A 212 28.62 -5.97 7.43
N THR A 213 29.67 -5.47 6.80
CA THR A 213 29.85 -4.03 6.53
C THR A 213 29.42 -3.63 5.12
N ARG A 214 29.18 -4.63 4.25
CA ARG A 214 28.89 -4.46 2.83
C ARG A 214 27.73 -5.33 2.38
N TYR A 215 27.14 -4.93 1.24
CA TYR A 215 26.09 -5.70 0.56
C TYR A 215 26.29 -5.67 -0.95
N ILE A 216 25.79 -6.70 -1.63
CA ILE A 216 25.65 -6.72 -3.08
C ILE A 216 24.23 -6.31 -3.43
N TRP A 217 24.08 -5.34 -4.35
CA TRP A 217 22.79 -4.98 -4.92
C TRP A 217 22.30 -6.13 -5.81
N ARG A 218 21.07 -6.61 -5.59
CA ARG A 218 20.44 -7.64 -6.42
C ARG A 218 19.12 -7.12 -6.99
N SER A 219 19.00 -7.10 -8.30
CA SER A 219 17.76 -6.79 -8.98
C SER A 219 16.88 -8.04 -9.15
N MET A 220 15.60 -7.85 -9.46
CA MET A 220 14.69 -8.96 -9.80
C MET A 220 14.85 -9.46 -11.24
N GLU A 221 15.69 -8.83 -12.06
CA GLU A 221 15.94 -9.18 -13.48
C GLU A 221 14.70 -9.24 -14.36
N ASP A 222 13.59 -8.62 -13.94
CA ASP A 222 12.36 -8.55 -14.72
C ASP A 222 12.22 -7.21 -15.49
N LYS A 223 11.20 -7.12 -16.35
CA LYS A 223 10.94 -5.93 -17.19
C LYS A 223 10.64 -4.66 -16.37
N ARG A 224 10.28 -4.77 -15.09
CA ARG A 224 9.96 -3.65 -14.20
C ARG A 224 11.20 -3.04 -13.54
N VAL A 225 12.37 -3.68 -13.67
CA VAL A 225 13.62 -3.15 -13.10
C VAL A 225 14.10 -1.97 -13.95
N ARG A 226 14.34 -0.83 -13.30
CA ARG A 226 14.87 0.40 -13.92
C ARG A 226 16.26 0.17 -14.49
N LEU A 227 16.63 0.89 -15.54
CA LEU A 227 17.97 0.80 -16.14
C LEU A 227 19.06 1.00 -15.11
N LYS A 228 19.00 2.08 -14.31
CA LYS A 228 19.94 2.35 -13.21
C LYS A 228 20.09 1.15 -12.26
N HIS A 229 18.98 0.50 -11.87
CA HIS A 229 19.04 -0.65 -10.96
C HIS A 229 19.57 -1.93 -11.62
N ARG A 230 19.51 -2.06 -12.95
CA ARG A 230 20.18 -3.13 -13.69
C ARG A 230 21.69 -2.92 -13.71
N GLU A 231 22.14 -1.67 -13.81
CA GLU A 231 23.56 -1.30 -13.75
C GLU A 231 24.16 -1.48 -12.35
N LEU A 232 23.34 -1.37 -11.30
CA LEU A 232 23.74 -1.63 -9.91
C LEU A 232 23.78 -3.13 -9.59
N ASP A 233 23.08 -3.97 -10.37
CA ASP A 233 22.98 -5.40 -10.09
C ASP A 233 24.35 -6.06 -10.08
N GLY A 234 24.63 -6.82 -9.01
CA GLY A 234 25.91 -7.48 -8.78
C GLY A 234 27.03 -6.59 -8.22
N LYS A 235 26.81 -5.26 -8.13
CA LYS A 235 27.80 -4.37 -7.52
C LYS A 235 27.73 -4.39 -6.00
N GLU A 236 28.88 -4.22 -5.37
CA GLU A 236 29.08 -4.19 -3.93
C GLU A 236 29.10 -2.75 -3.41
N PHE A 237 28.45 -2.52 -2.27
CA PHE A 237 28.35 -1.22 -1.59
C PHE A 237 28.55 -1.38 -0.09
N LYS A 238 29.05 -0.33 0.57
CA LYS A 238 29.09 -0.26 2.03
C LYS A 238 27.76 0.22 2.59
N TYR A 239 27.38 -0.26 3.77
CA TYR A 239 26.14 0.18 4.45
C TYR A 239 26.16 1.62 4.96
N ASP A 240 27.34 2.16 5.21
CA ASP A 240 27.60 3.51 5.73
C ASP A 240 28.02 4.53 4.66
N ASP A 241 28.04 4.12 3.39
CA ASP A 241 28.32 5.02 2.27
C ASP A 241 27.07 5.85 1.93
N PRO A 242 27.06 7.17 2.20
CA PRO A 242 25.90 8.03 1.93
C PRO A 242 25.62 8.19 0.43
N ASN A 243 26.54 7.83 -0.44
CA ASN A 243 26.40 7.91 -1.89
C ASN A 243 26.28 6.51 -2.53
N GLY A 244 26.38 5.44 -1.74
CA GLY A 244 26.31 4.07 -2.22
C GLY A 244 24.94 3.68 -2.73
N GLY A 245 24.87 2.63 -3.55
CA GLY A 245 23.61 2.13 -4.11
C GLY A 245 22.90 3.13 -5.01
N ASP A 246 21.64 3.43 -4.75
CA ASP A 246 20.86 4.45 -5.49
C ASP A 246 20.83 5.77 -4.71
N ASN A 247 21.91 6.54 -4.79
CA ASN A 247 22.08 7.82 -4.08
C ASN A 247 21.89 7.67 -2.54
N GLY A 248 22.59 6.71 -1.95
CA GLY A 248 22.50 6.41 -0.53
C GLY A 248 21.31 5.52 -0.13
N GLN A 249 20.38 5.23 -1.05
CA GLN A 249 19.27 4.35 -0.78
C GLN A 249 19.63 2.87 -0.95
N LEU A 250 19.16 2.05 -0.03
CA LEU A 250 19.31 0.60 -0.08
C LEU A 250 18.41 -0.05 -1.15
N PRO A 251 18.77 -1.25 -1.65
CA PRO A 251 17.89 -2.00 -2.55
C PRO A 251 16.53 -2.26 -1.90
N GLY A 252 15.46 -1.77 -2.52
CA GLY A 252 14.09 -1.83 -2.01
C GLY A 252 13.55 -0.51 -1.47
N GLU A 253 14.39 0.46 -1.10
CA GLU A 253 13.95 1.77 -0.61
C GLU A 253 13.38 2.71 -1.68
N PRO A 254 13.96 2.80 -2.90
CA PRO A 254 13.38 3.64 -3.94
C PRO A 254 11.94 3.25 -4.25
N ILE A 255 11.10 4.23 -4.58
CA ILE A 255 9.66 4.00 -4.87
C ILE A 255 9.47 2.85 -5.86
N ARG A 256 8.58 1.89 -5.55
CA ARG A 256 8.28 0.69 -6.35
C ARG A 256 9.50 -0.20 -6.65
N CYS A 257 10.55 -0.11 -5.86
CA CYS A 257 11.72 -0.95 -6.02
C CYS A 257 11.49 -2.32 -5.39
N ARG A 258 11.86 -3.39 -6.13
CA ARG A 258 11.85 -4.77 -5.66
C ARG A 258 13.25 -5.40 -5.66
N CYS A 259 14.27 -4.57 -5.76
CA CYS A 259 15.64 -5.01 -5.53
C CYS A 259 15.82 -5.41 -4.05
N TYR A 260 16.82 -6.20 -3.79
CA TYR A 260 17.14 -6.66 -2.45
C TYR A 260 18.67 -6.73 -2.26
N GLN A 261 19.09 -6.76 -1.03
CA GLN A 261 20.49 -6.86 -0.68
C GLN A 261 20.88 -8.32 -0.40
N GLU A 262 22.10 -8.65 -0.75
CA GLU A 262 22.79 -9.88 -0.38
C GLU A 262 23.99 -9.47 0.47
N ALA A 263 24.10 -10.00 1.69
CA ALA A 263 25.22 -9.68 2.57
C ALA A 263 26.53 -10.17 1.98
N VAL A 264 27.59 -9.39 2.17
CA VAL A 264 28.97 -9.79 1.89
C VAL A 264 29.64 -10.09 3.22
N ASP A 265 30.38 -11.19 3.30
CA ASP A 265 31.10 -11.66 4.47
C ASP A 265 32.40 -10.89 4.69
#